data_2475b5b177dbc5bce07d5ce10c020a8e
#
_entry.id   2475b5b177dbc5bce07d5ce10c020a8e
#
_cell.length_a   1.000
_cell.length_b   1.000
_cell.length_c   1.000
_cell.angle_alpha   90.00
_cell.angle_beta   90.00
_cell.angle_gamma   90.00
#
_symmetry.space_group_name_H-M   'P 1'
#
loop_
_entity.id
_entity.type
_entity.pdbx_description
1 polymer ?
#
loop_
_entity_poly.entity_id
_entity_poly.type
_entity_poly.pdbx_seq_one_letter_code
_entity_poly.pdbx_strand_id
1 'polypeptide(L)'
;MELMKKNIHTERIKSKALLQVPLETDINVSDAKPDVAKVIYDCGKIKVDEIKTGMNKIWVKGRLCYQLLYQTESEDKSLAGMEGDIPFMEEIYLDKLEGQDRVICKTSLDDMRVHIINSRKLSIQAVISLEPRVEESIAEELC
;
A
#
# COMPACT_ATOMS: atom_id res chain seq x y z
N MET A 1 -3.35 -14.49 37.27
CA MET A 1 -4.72 -14.50 36.75
C MET A 1 -4.89 -13.62 35.54
N GLU A 2 -4.51 -12.37 35.64
CA GLU A 2 -4.61 -11.44 34.52
C GLU A 2 -3.71 -11.79 33.33
N LEU A 3 -2.57 -12.38 33.60
CA LEU A 3 -1.68 -12.83 32.53
C LEU A 3 -2.32 -13.92 31.67
N MET A 4 -3.10 -14.80 32.30
CA MET A 4 -3.81 -15.84 31.59
C MET A 4 -4.93 -15.25 30.74
N LYS A 5 -5.61 -14.22 31.21
CA LYS A 5 -6.64 -13.54 30.43
C LYS A 5 -6.06 -12.87 29.18
N LYS A 6 -4.88 -12.29 29.30
CA LYS A 6 -4.19 -11.70 28.15
C LYS A 6 -3.82 -12.76 27.13
N ASN A 7 -3.38 -13.93 27.57
CA ASN A 7 -3.02 -15.01 26.68
C ASN A 7 -4.23 -15.59 25.94
N ILE A 8 -5.41 -15.55 26.55
CA ILE A 8 -6.64 -16.03 25.94
C ILE A 8 -6.95 -15.29 24.63
N HIS A 9 -6.61 -14.01 24.57
CA HIS A 9 -6.86 -13.17 23.40
C HIS A 9 -5.66 -13.07 22.44
N THR A 10 -4.61 -13.84 22.72
CA THR A 10 -3.42 -13.83 21.87
C THR A 10 -3.69 -14.64 20.60
N GLU A 11 -3.30 -14.09 19.49
CA GLU A 11 -3.34 -14.79 18.21
C GLU A 11 -1.93 -15.29 17.89
N ARG A 12 -1.87 -16.45 17.27
CA ARG A 12 -0.60 -17.07 16.88
C ARG A 12 -0.43 -16.99 15.37
N ILE A 13 0.77 -16.55 14.94
CA ILE A 13 1.10 -16.50 13.53
C ILE A 13 1.44 -17.92 13.06
N LYS A 14 0.64 -18.46 12.14
CA LYS A 14 0.87 -19.76 11.52
C LYS A 14 1.84 -19.66 10.34
N SER A 15 1.75 -18.60 9.60
CA SER A 15 2.53 -18.41 8.39
C SER A 15 2.60 -16.94 8.05
N LYS A 16 3.66 -16.54 7.38
CA LYS A 16 3.80 -15.19 6.85
C LYS A 16 4.67 -15.20 5.61
N ALA A 17 4.49 -14.20 4.76
CA ALA A 17 5.31 -14.01 3.57
C ALA A 17 5.60 -12.53 3.42
N LEU A 18 6.61 -12.21 2.63
CA LEU A 18 6.97 -10.84 2.31
C LEU A 18 7.13 -10.74 0.80
N LEU A 19 6.43 -9.79 0.20
CA LEU A 19 6.53 -9.52 -1.22
C LEU A 19 6.81 -8.04 -1.43
N GLN A 20 7.87 -7.73 -2.19
CA GLN A 20 8.11 -6.37 -2.63
C GLN A 20 7.56 -6.20 -4.04
N VAL A 21 6.80 -5.14 -4.25
CA VAL A 21 6.11 -4.88 -5.49
C VAL A 21 6.57 -3.53 -6.03
N PRO A 22 7.20 -3.50 -7.23
CA PRO A 22 7.47 -2.24 -7.89
C PRO A 22 6.21 -1.73 -8.57
N LEU A 23 5.95 -0.44 -8.40
CA LEU A 23 4.82 0.23 -9.03
C LEU A 23 5.35 1.41 -9.84
N GLU A 24 4.79 1.59 -11.02
CA GLU A 24 5.18 2.70 -11.88
C GLU A 24 3.97 3.21 -12.62
N THR A 25 3.87 4.51 -12.74
CA THR A 25 2.82 5.14 -13.54
C THR A 25 3.28 6.50 -14.05
N ASP A 26 2.77 6.88 -15.22
CA ASP A 26 2.91 8.22 -15.73
C ASP A 26 1.64 9.00 -15.42
N ILE A 27 1.81 10.26 -15.05
CA ILE A 27 0.71 11.15 -14.73
C ILE A 27 0.70 12.30 -15.75
N ASN A 28 -0.44 12.49 -16.40
CA ASN A 28 -0.65 13.66 -17.22
C ASN A 28 -1.31 14.74 -16.35
N VAL A 29 -0.72 15.92 -16.34
CA VAL A 29 -1.27 17.06 -15.61
C VAL A 29 -2.58 17.47 -16.27
N SER A 30 -3.66 17.53 -15.48
CA SER A 30 -4.98 17.94 -15.99
C SER A 30 -4.94 19.31 -16.62
N ASP A 31 -5.72 19.51 -17.70
CA ASP A 31 -5.81 20.80 -18.38
C ASP A 31 -6.26 21.92 -17.44
N ALA A 32 -6.99 21.57 -16.37
CA ALA A 32 -7.44 22.53 -15.37
C ALA A 32 -6.34 22.98 -14.41
N LYS A 33 -5.17 22.33 -14.46
CA LYS A 33 -4.06 22.60 -13.54
C LYS A 33 -2.90 23.27 -14.27
N PRO A 34 -2.16 24.17 -13.57
CA PRO A 34 -1.01 24.86 -14.18
C PRO A 34 0.18 23.93 -14.41
N ASP A 35 1.10 24.38 -15.24
CA ASP A 35 2.32 23.67 -15.55
C ASP A 35 3.21 23.48 -14.32
N VAL A 36 3.87 22.33 -14.26
CA VAL A 36 4.74 21.94 -13.15
C VAL A 36 6.16 22.44 -13.41
N ALA A 37 6.69 23.21 -12.48
CA ALA A 37 8.09 23.59 -12.49
C ALA A 37 8.93 22.67 -11.61
N LYS A 38 8.44 22.38 -10.40
CA LYS A 38 9.20 21.62 -9.42
C LYS A 38 8.26 20.94 -8.43
N VAL A 39 8.53 19.68 -8.11
CA VAL A 39 7.80 18.98 -7.06
C VAL A 39 8.44 19.36 -5.72
N ILE A 40 7.63 19.91 -4.82
CA ILE A 40 8.07 20.38 -3.51
C ILE A 40 7.91 19.28 -2.45
N TYR A 41 6.81 18.53 -2.54
CA TYR A 41 6.49 17.52 -1.56
C TYR A 41 5.71 16.38 -2.21
N ASP A 42 6.01 15.16 -1.79
CA ASP A 42 5.25 14.00 -2.20
C ASP A 42 5.00 13.10 -1.01
N CYS A 43 3.86 12.40 -1.03
CA CYS A 43 3.57 11.37 -0.04
C CYS A 43 2.68 10.31 -0.66
N GLY A 44 2.75 9.13 -0.08
CA GLY A 44 1.96 8.01 -0.52
C GLY A 44 1.44 7.21 0.65
N LYS A 45 0.27 6.60 0.46
CA LYS A 45 -0.35 5.72 1.45
C LYS A 45 -0.92 4.52 0.73
N ILE A 46 -0.66 3.34 1.28
CA ILE A 46 -1.15 2.10 0.71
C ILE A 46 -2.51 1.77 1.34
N LYS A 47 -3.49 1.46 0.49
CA LYS A 47 -4.79 0.96 0.93
C LYS A 47 -5.00 -0.42 0.35
N VAL A 48 -5.31 -1.37 1.23
CA VAL A 48 -5.71 -2.70 0.80
C VAL A 48 -7.23 -2.70 0.72
N ASP A 49 -7.75 -2.89 -0.48
CA ASP A 49 -9.19 -2.85 -0.72
C ASP A 49 -9.84 -4.22 -0.49
N GLU A 50 -9.14 -5.29 -0.84
CA GLU A 50 -9.70 -6.64 -0.76
C GLU A 50 -8.60 -7.68 -0.62
N ILE A 51 -8.86 -8.69 0.21
CA ILE A 51 -8.02 -9.88 0.30
C ILE A 51 -8.92 -11.08 0.07
N LYS A 52 -8.63 -11.86 -0.97
CA LYS A 52 -9.33 -13.12 -1.24
C LYS A 52 -8.41 -14.27 -0.87
N THR A 53 -8.98 -15.30 -0.30
CA THR A 53 -8.23 -16.49 0.11
C THR A 53 -8.52 -17.66 -0.83
N GLY A 54 -7.51 -18.46 -1.08
CA GLY A 54 -7.61 -19.68 -1.84
C GLY A 54 -6.82 -20.79 -1.14
N MET A 55 -6.52 -21.87 -1.85
CA MET A 55 -5.75 -22.96 -1.29
C MET A 55 -4.26 -22.58 -1.23
N ASN A 56 -3.76 -22.33 -0.02
CA ASN A 56 -2.37 -21.94 0.26
C ASN A 56 -1.94 -20.66 -0.50
N LYS A 57 -2.89 -19.79 -0.79
CA LYS A 57 -2.57 -18.52 -1.44
C LYS A 57 -3.65 -17.49 -1.17
N ILE A 58 -3.26 -16.23 -1.33
CA ILE A 58 -4.18 -15.11 -1.24
C ILE A 58 -3.98 -14.19 -2.44
N TRP A 59 -5.01 -13.41 -2.74
CA TRP A 59 -4.93 -12.30 -3.68
C TRP A 59 -5.15 -11.02 -2.90
N VAL A 60 -4.18 -10.12 -2.99
CA VAL A 60 -4.25 -8.81 -2.33
C VAL A 60 -4.50 -7.78 -3.41
N LYS A 61 -5.62 -7.10 -3.33
CA LYS A 61 -5.99 -6.00 -4.21
C LYS A 61 -5.96 -4.71 -3.44
N GLY A 62 -5.25 -3.74 -3.96
CA GLY A 62 -5.13 -2.46 -3.30
C GLY A 62 -4.66 -1.37 -4.23
N ARG A 63 -4.26 -0.26 -3.65
CA ARG A 63 -3.77 0.90 -4.40
C ARG A 63 -2.84 1.74 -3.54
N LEU A 64 -1.88 2.35 -4.22
CA LEU A 64 -1.03 3.36 -3.64
C LEU A 64 -1.67 4.72 -3.94
N CYS A 65 -2.16 5.38 -2.89
CA CYS A 65 -2.74 6.71 -3.01
C CYS A 65 -1.63 7.73 -2.81
N TYR A 66 -1.41 8.59 -3.80
CA TYR A 66 -0.35 9.59 -3.74
C TYR A 66 -0.91 11.00 -3.73
N GLN A 67 -0.15 11.90 -3.11
CA GLN A 67 -0.42 13.33 -3.12
C GLN A 67 0.88 14.05 -3.44
N LEU A 68 0.81 15.01 -4.33
CA LEU A 68 1.94 15.83 -4.74
C LEU A 68 1.62 17.29 -4.53
N LEU A 69 2.61 18.03 -4.03
CA LEU A 69 2.57 19.48 -3.98
C LEU A 69 3.69 19.98 -4.88
N TYR A 70 3.35 20.84 -5.83
CA TYR A 70 4.34 21.33 -6.77
C TYR A 70 4.28 22.85 -6.93
N GLN A 71 5.41 23.40 -7.33
CA GLN A 71 5.54 24.80 -7.69
C GLN A 71 5.20 24.94 -9.17
N THR A 72 4.40 25.92 -9.49
CA THR A 72 3.99 26.19 -10.88
C THR A 72 5.06 26.97 -11.62
N GLU A 73 4.98 26.98 -12.95
CA GLU A 73 5.88 27.79 -13.80
C GLU A 73 5.49 29.25 -13.86
N SER A 74 4.43 29.65 -13.15
CA SER A 74 4.00 31.06 -13.13
C SER A 74 5.03 31.95 -12.44
N GLU A 75 5.02 33.25 -12.79
CA GLU A 75 5.96 34.20 -12.22
C GLU A 75 5.85 34.36 -10.71
N ASP A 76 4.66 34.19 -10.17
CA ASP A 76 4.41 34.25 -8.73
C ASP A 76 4.86 32.99 -7.98
N LYS A 77 5.30 31.96 -8.71
CA LYS A 77 5.76 30.67 -8.16
C LYS A 77 4.75 30.08 -7.19
N SER A 78 3.48 30.14 -7.54
CA SER A 78 2.40 29.59 -6.72
C SER A 78 2.52 28.07 -6.56
N LEU A 79 1.86 27.53 -5.55
CA LEU A 79 1.83 26.10 -5.30
C LEU A 79 0.50 25.53 -5.75
N ALA A 80 0.55 24.30 -6.26
CA ALA A 80 -0.64 23.55 -6.64
C ALA A 80 -0.47 22.10 -6.18
N GLY A 81 -1.59 21.41 -6.04
CA GLY A 81 -1.58 20.01 -5.64
C GLY A 81 -2.20 19.11 -6.67
N MET A 82 -1.81 17.85 -6.64
CA MET A 82 -2.49 16.81 -7.38
C MET A 82 -2.49 15.52 -6.57
N GLU A 83 -3.47 14.69 -6.83
CA GLU A 83 -3.60 13.40 -6.16
C GLU A 83 -4.11 12.35 -7.12
N GLY A 84 -3.85 11.11 -6.79
CA GLY A 84 -4.32 9.99 -7.59
C GLY A 84 -3.96 8.68 -6.91
N ASP A 85 -4.15 7.59 -7.63
CA ASP A 85 -3.81 6.28 -7.12
C ASP A 85 -3.18 5.40 -8.20
N ILE A 86 -2.42 4.41 -7.74
CA ILE A 86 -1.81 3.38 -8.58
C ILE A 86 -2.35 2.05 -8.07
N PRO A 87 -3.23 1.38 -8.83
CA PRO A 87 -3.79 0.10 -8.39
C PRO A 87 -2.77 -1.02 -8.53
N PHE A 88 -2.91 -2.02 -7.67
CA PHE A 88 -2.13 -3.25 -7.75
C PHE A 88 -2.99 -4.45 -7.37
N MET A 89 -2.61 -5.61 -7.87
CA MET A 89 -3.20 -6.88 -7.48
C MET A 89 -2.08 -7.92 -7.50
N GLU A 90 -1.88 -8.59 -6.36
CA GLU A 90 -0.80 -9.56 -6.22
C GLU A 90 -1.31 -10.87 -5.66
N GLU A 91 -0.76 -11.96 -6.18
CA GLU A 91 -1.01 -13.31 -5.70
C GLU A 91 0.18 -13.71 -4.83
N ILE A 92 -0.10 -14.13 -3.59
CA ILE A 92 0.96 -14.47 -2.63
C ILE A 92 0.68 -15.84 -2.04
N TYR A 93 1.67 -16.71 -2.07
CA TYR A 93 1.57 -18.04 -1.47
C TYR A 93 1.75 -17.95 0.03
N LEU A 94 0.86 -18.62 0.77
CA LEU A 94 0.88 -18.71 2.23
C LEU A 94 0.63 -20.16 2.63
N ASP A 95 1.62 -20.76 3.30
CA ASP A 95 1.49 -22.12 3.82
C ASP A 95 0.48 -22.17 4.96
N LYS A 96 -0.14 -23.32 5.16
CA LYS A 96 -1.00 -23.60 6.31
C LYS A 96 -2.26 -22.74 6.39
N LEU A 97 -2.68 -22.17 5.28
CA LEU A 97 -3.90 -21.37 5.24
C LEU A 97 -5.13 -22.27 5.22
N GLU A 98 -5.98 -22.12 6.22
CA GLU A 98 -7.26 -22.82 6.34
C GLU A 98 -8.40 -21.81 6.24
N GLY A 99 -9.58 -22.27 5.81
CA GLY A 99 -10.69 -21.38 5.49
C GLY A 99 -11.20 -20.50 6.63
N GLN A 100 -10.96 -20.90 7.87
CA GLN A 100 -11.40 -20.16 9.06
C GLN A 100 -10.29 -19.28 9.65
N ASP A 101 -9.10 -19.31 9.07
CA ASP A 101 -8.01 -18.50 9.54
C ASP A 101 -8.19 -17.04 9.14
N ARG A 102 -7.63 -16.16 9.95
CA ARG A 102 -7.62 -14.74 9.69
C ARG A 102 -6.35 -14.36 8.96
N VAL A 103 -6.49 -13.61 7.89
CA VAL A 103 -5.35 -13.08 7.13
C VAL A 103 -5.26 -11.58 7.35
N ILE A 104 -4.11 -11.13 7.82
CA ILE A 104 -3.80 -9.71 7.98
C ILE A 104 -2.62 -9.39 7.09
N CYS A 105 -2.72 -8.34 6.31
CA CYS A 105 -1.64 -7.90 5.45
C CYS A 105 -1.09 -6.57 5.95
N LYS A 106 0.17 -6.58 6.38
CA LYS A 106 0.89 -5.35 6.70
C LYS A 106 1.48 -4.78 5.42
N THR A 107 1.44 -3.47 5.31
CA THR A 107 1.95 -2.78 4.13
C THR A 107 2.94 -1.70 4.53
N SER A 108 3.91 -1.46 3.66
CA SER A 108 4.81 -0.34 3.82
C SER A 108 5.20 0.23 2.46
N LEU A 109 5.37 1.54 2.43
CA LEU A 109 5.91 2.23 1.26
C LEU A 109 7.41 2.35 1.49
N ASP A 110 8.19 1.55 0.77
CA ASP A 110 9.64 1.46 0.97
C ASP A 110 10.38 2.58 0.25
N ASP A 111 9.90 2.96 -0.92
CA ASP A 111 10.50 4.02 -1.71
C ASP A 111 9.45 4.62 -2.64
N MET A 112 9.54 5.92 -2.87
CA MET A 112 8.70 6.61 -3.84
C MET A 112 9.48 7.76 -4.44
N ARG A 113 9.55 7.78 -5.77
CA ARG A 113 10.26 8.80 -6.52
C ARG A 113 9.35 9.40 -7.57
N VAL A 114 9.39 10.71 -7.66
CA VAL A 114 8.63 11.46 -8.65
C VAL A 114 9.60 12.16 -9.59
N HIS A 115 9.44 11.91 -10.88
CA HIS A 115 10.27 12.51 -11.91
C HIS A 115 9.42 13.40 -12.81
N ILE A 116 9.91 14.57 -13.13
CA ILE A 116 9.28 15.46 -14.10
C ILE A 116 9.79 15.09 -15.49
N ILE A 117 8.89 14.61 -16.35
CA ILE A 117 9.23 14.32 -17.75
C ILE A 117 9.18 15.58 -18.55
N ASN A 118 8.12 16.37 -18.37
CA ASN A 118 7.97 17.71 -18.89
C ASN A 118 6.97 18.48 -18.00
N SER A 119 6.69 19.72 -18.31
CA SER A 119 5.80 20.56 -17.49
C SER A 119 4.37 20.03 -17.36
N ARG A 120 3.98 19.10 -18.24
CA ARG A 120 2.63 18.51 -18.28
C ARG A 120 2.62 17.01 -17.99
N LYS A 121 3.77 16.39 -17.74
CA LYS A 121 3.86 14.96 -17.52
C LYS A 121 4.87 14.60 -16.45
N LEU A 122 4.45 13.77 -15.50
CA LEU A 122 5.27 13.27 -14.41
C LEU A 122 5.29 11.74 -14.44
N SER A 123 6.30 11.17 -13.83
CA SER A 123 6.39 9.73 -13.62
C SER A 123 6.57 9.45 -12.13
N ILE A 124 5.85 8.47 -11.62
CA ILE A 124 6.02 7.98 -10.25
C ILE A 124 6.56 6.57 -10.31
N GLN A 125 7.63 6.33 -9.56
CA GLN A 125 8.18 4.99 -9.33
C GLN A 125 8.17 4.75 -7.83
N ALA A 126 7.60 3.63 -7.42
CA ALA A 126 7.49 3.27 -6.02
C ALA A 126 7.80 1.80 -5.81
N VAL A 127 8.25 1.47 -4.61
CA VAL A 127 8.39 0.09 -4.16
C VAL A 127 7.60 -0.03 -2.87
N ILE A 128 6.67 -0.97 -2.86
CA ILE A 128 5.87 -1.26 -1.68
C ILE A 128 6.19 -2.67 -1.19
N SER A 129 5.99 -2.89 0.11
CA SER A 129 6.10 -4.21 0.70
C SER A 129 4.73 -4.65 1.20
N LEU A 130 4.38 -5.89 0.89
CA LEU A 130 3.18 -6.55 1.40
C LEU A 130 3.64 -7.71 2.26
N GLU A 131 3.22 -7.73 3.52
CA GLU A 131 3.53 -8.81 4.45
C GLU A 131 2.24 -9.42 4.98
N PRO A 132 1.67 -10.38 4.27
CA PRO A 132 0.50 -11.09 4.77
C PRO A 132 0.88 -12.09 5.85
N ARG A 133 -0.01 -12.24 6.82
CA ARG A 133 0.11 -13.19 7.92
C ARG A 133 -1.16 -13.98 8.05
N VAL A 134 -0.99 -15.28 8.28
CA VAL A 134 -2.10 -16.16 8.65
C VAL A 134 -2.08 -16.27 10.16
N GLU A 135 -3.13 -15.83 10.82
CA GLU A 135 -3.25 -15.85 12.27
C GLU A 135 -4.30 -16.85 12.71
N GLU A 136 -3.95 -17.64 13.71
CA GLU A 136 -4.83 -18.59 14.36
C GLU A 136 -5.21 -18.03 15.72
N SER A 137 -6.51 -17.86 15.95
CA SER A 137 -6.98 -17.45 17.27
C SER A 137 -6.96 -18.66 18.20
N ILE A 138 -6.31 -18.52 19.36
CA ILE A 138 -6.27 -19.54 20.38
C ILE A 138 -7.25 -19.26 21.52
N ALA A 139 -8.01 -18.17 21.43
CA ALA A 139 -8.96 -17.81 22.47
C ALA A 139 -10.04 -18.87 22.68
N GLU A 140 -10.52 -19.48 21.60
CA GLU A 140 -11.58 -20.49 21.66
C GLU A 140 -11.11 -21.81 22.28
N GLU A 141 -9.84 -22.12 22.17
CA GLU A 141 -9.28 -23.35 22.72
C GLU A 141 -9.24 -23.38 24.23
N LEU A 142 -9.33 -22.20 24.85
CA LEU A 142 -9.25 -22.05 26.30
C LEU A 142 -10.61 -21.94 26.98
N CYS A 143 -11.65 -22.01 26.20
CA CYS A 143 -13.03 -21.96 26.73
C CYS A 143 -13.63 -23.37 26.99
#